data_372a1f8be20b49004ccb1657d397a897
#
_entry.id   372a1f8be20b49004ccb1657d397a897
#
_cell.length_a   1.000
_cell.length_b   1.000
_cell.length_c   1.000
_cell.angle_alpha   90.00
_cell.angle_beta   90.00
_cell.angle_gamma   90.00
#
_symmetry.space_group_name_H-M   'P 1'
#
loop_
_entity.id
_entity.type
_entity.pdbx_description
1 polymer ?
#
loop_
_entity_poly.entity_id
_entity_poly.type
_entity_poly.pdbx_seq_one_letter_code
_entity_poly.pdbx_strand_id
1 'polypeptide(L)'
;FYLNPELTVTSVEMAGKNLLFRRDHQVIEVDQPIQQQEELTLTINYEGKISENICYTDVLTEDYLDTKVPQVFWRFGKRYAWLSNTFTLLTPECIWYPVTIAPVNPGAPYNVRKNFTDYTLTVHYEGDKTVLSQGKSKIDGPAITFTNATALPGISLTIADYDKKALRVDSTDYEIYYFKGHDYFSKYFEPLSDTLPGVIR
;
A
#
# COMPACT_ATOMS: atom_id res chain seq x y z
N PHE A 1 -3.90 -7.81 -14.28
CA PHE A 1 -3.42 -7.16 -13.05
C PHE A 1 -3.40 -5.65 -13.21
N TYR A 2 -3.43 -4.96 -12.09
CA TYR A 2 -3.26 -3.51 -12.04
C TYR A 2 -1.95 -3.18 -11.32
N LEU A 3 -1.22 -2.20 -11.83
CA LEU A 3 0.04 -1.71 -11.26
C LEU A 3 0.18 -0.22 -11.60
N ASN A 4 0.83 0.53 -10.72
CA ASN A 4 1.08 1.97 -10.92
C ASN A 4 1.61 2.25 -12.33
N PRO A 5 1.05 3.21 -13.09
CA PRO A 5 1.35 3.40 -14.50
C PRO A 5 2.82 3.81 -14.78
N GLU A 6 3.51 4.44 -13.82
CA GLU A 6 4.91 4.82 -13.97
C GLU A 6 5.90 3.71 -13.59
N LEU A 7 5.41 2.56 -13.07
CA LEU A 7 6.22 1.38 -12.89
C LEU A 7 6.29 0.58 -14.18
N THR A 8 7.51 0.36 -14.68
CA THR A 8 7.78 -0.40 -15.89
C THR A 8 7.88 -1.88 -15.55
N VAL A 9 7.01 -2.70 -16.15
CA VAL A 9 7.11 -4.17 -16.06
C VAL A 9 8.24 -4.63 -16.97
N THR A 10 9.22 -5.32 -16.40
CA THR A 10 10.39 -5.82 -17.13
C THR A 10 10.24 -7.26 -17.58
N SER A 11 9.53 -8.09 -16.79
CA SER A 11 9.18 -9.45 -17.20
C SER A 11 7.96 -9.96 -16.45
N VAL A 12 7.27 -10.92 -17.05
CA VAL A 12 6.27 -11.78 -16.42
C VAL A 12 6.67 -13.23 -16.69
N GLU A 13 6.77 -14.03 -15.63
CA GLU A 13 7.26 -15.39 -15.73
C GLU A 13 6.30 -16.36 -15.04
N MET A 14 6.22 -17.57 -15.57
CA MET A 14 5.54 -18.72 -14.98
C MET A 14 6.40 -19.95 -15.12
N ALA A 15 6.69 -20.63 -14.01
CA ALA A 15 7.56 -21.80 -13.95
C ALA A 15 8.92 -21.58 -14.65
N GLY A 16 9.52 -20.39 -14.51
CA GLY A 16 10.80 -20.01 -15.10
C GLY A 16 10.77 -19.70 -16.60
N LYS A 17 9.59 -19.60 -17.21
CA LYS A 17 9.43 -19.23 -18.62
C LYS A 17 8.79 -17.85 -18.73
N ASN A 18 9.37 -17.00 -19.58
CA ASN A 18 8.79 -15.69 -19.88
C ASN A 18 7.45 -15.85 -20.61
N LEU A 19 6.48 -15.10 -20.17
CA LEU A 19 5.16 -14.96 -20.81
C LEU A 19 5.10 -13.66 -21.60
N LEU A 20 4.33 -13.68 -22.67
CA LEU A 20 3.96 -12.45 -23.37
C LEU A 20 2.96 -11.68 -22.51
N PHE A 21 3.14 -10.39 -22.44
CA PHE A 21 2.22 -9.50 -21.76
C PHE A 21 2.05 -8.20 -22.55
N ARG A 22 0.94 -7.54 -22.35
CA ARG A 22 0.66 -6.19 -22.84
C ARG A 22 0.45 -5.26 -21.68
N ARG A 23 0.99 -4.07 -21.78
CA ARG A 23 0.77 -2.98 -20.82
C ARG A 23 -0.15 -1.94 -21.46
N ASP A 24 -1.23 -1.61 -20.75
CA ASP A 24 -2.10 -0.50 -21.10
C ASP A 24 -2.32 0.34 -19.84
N HIS A 25 -1.65 1.49 -19.77
CA HIS A 25 -1.65 2.34 -18.58
C HIS A 25 -1.32 1.55 -17.31
N GLN A 26 -2.31 1.38 -16.44
CA GLN A 26 -2.18 0.62 -15.19
C GLN A 26 -2.53 -0.87 -15.33
N VAL A 27 -3.01 -1.30 -16.48
CA VAL A 27 -3.43 -2.69 -16.70
C VAL A 27 -2.27 -3.50 -17.28
N ILE A 28 -2.01 -4.66 -16.71
CA ILE A 28 -1.11 -5.68 -17.24
C ILE A 28 -1.97 -6.85 -17.69
N GLU A 29 -2.00 -7.09 -18.98
CA GLU A 29 -2.64 -8.26 -19.58
C GLU A 29 -1.57 -9.30 -19.87
N VAL A 30 -1.70 -10.48 -19.31
CA VAL A 30 -0.78 -11.60 -19.51
C VAL A 30 -1.44 -12.56 -20.49
N ASP A 31 -0.73 -12.93 -21.55
CA ASP A 31 -1.21 -13.89 -22.56
C ASP A 31 -1.05 -15.32 -22.04
N GLN A 32 -1.86 -15.66 -21.05
CA GLN A 32 -1.90 -16.98 -20.43
C GLN A 32 -3.35 -17.38 -20.17
N PRO A 33 -3.90 -18.34 -20.91
CA PRO A 33 -5.21 -18.90 -20.61
C PRO A 33 -5.21 -19.55 -19.21
N ILE A 34 -6.13 -19.14 -18.36
CA ILE A 34 -6.32 -19.70 -17.03
C ILE A 34 -7.60 -20.54 -17.04
N GLN A 35 -7.48 -21.81 -16.66
CA GLN A 35 -8.64 -22.65 -16.47
C GLN A 35 -9.28 -22.37 -15.11
N GLN A 36 -10.58 -22.57 -15.02
CA GLN A 36 -11.29 -22.42 -13.76
C GLN A 36 -10.72 -23.38 -12.71
N GLN A 37 -10.44 -22.88 -11.49
CA GLN A 37 -9.85 -23.62 -10.37
C GLN A 37 -8.36 -23.98 -10.52
N GLU A 38 -7.65 -23.43 -11.48
CA GLU A 38 -6.20 -23.62 -11.60
C GLU A 38 -5.47 -22.67 -10.66
N GLU A 39 -4.53 -23.20 -9.87
CA GLU A 39 -3.58 -22.39 -9.11
C GLU A 39 -2.34 -22.11 -9.97
N LEU A 40 -2.05 -20.83 -10.15
CA LEU A 40 -0.90 -20.37 -10.93
C LEU A 40 0.02 -19.52 -10.08
N THR A 41 1.31 -19.72 -10.25
CA THR A 41 2.34 -18.85 -9.69
C THR A 41 2.95 -18.02 -10.81
N LEU A 42 2.78 -16.70 -10.71
CA LEU A 42 3.40 -15.73 -11.61
C LEU A 42 4.45 -14.91 -10.87
N THR A 43 5.57 -14.69 -11.52
CA THR A 43 6.58 -13.72 -11.09
C THR A 43 6.47 -12.50 -12.00
N ILE A 44 6.21 -11.33 -11.43
CA ILE A 44 6.13 -10.07 -12.16
C ILE A 44 7.28 -9.19 -11.67
N ASN A 45 8.25 -8.94 -12.54
CA ASN A 45 9.37 -8.05 -12.26
C ASN A 45 9.04 -6.66 -12.80
N TYR A 46 9.26 -5.65 -11.97
CA TYR A 46 9.01 -4.26 -12.35
C TYR A 46 9.93 -3.32 -11.59
N GLU A 47 10.14 -2.15 -12.16
CA GLU A 47 10.99 -1.10 -11.62
C GLU A 47 10.45 0.27 -11.98
N GLY A 48 10.96 1.32 -11.35
CA GLY A 48 10.62 2.68 -11.68
C GLY A 48 10.25 3.51 -10.45
N LYS A 49 9.66 4.66 -10.71
CA LYS A 49 9.18 5.59 -9.70
C LYS A 49 7.66 5.60 -9.69
N ILE A 50 7.09 5.53 -8.51
CA ILE A 50 5.64 5.53 -8.34
C ILE A 50 5.07 6.90 -8.64
N SER A 51 4.03 6.97 -9.48
CA SER A 51 3.22 8.18 -9.62
C SER A 51 2.46 8.45 -8.33
N GLU A 52 2.76 9.57 -7.69
CA GLU A 52 2.11 9.98 -6.44
C GLU A 52 0.70 10.52 -6.67
N ASN A 53 0.45 11.00 -7.89
CA ASN A 53 -0.81 11.59 -8.31
C ASN A 53 -1.69 10.59 -9.05
N ILE A 54 -1.49 9.29 -8.79
CA ILE A 54 -2.31 8.31 -9.45
C ILE A 54 -3.78 8.57 -9.13
N CYS A 55 -4.50 8.80 -10.20
CA CYS A 55 -5.94 8.80 -10.22
C CYS A 55 -6.37 7.70 -11.18
N TYR A 56 -7.41 6.99 -10.85
CA TYR A 56 -7.92 5.90 -11.70
C TYR A 56 -8.66 6.40 -12.94
N THR A 57 -8.71 7.70 -13.12
CA THR A 57 -9.28 8.40 -14.26
C THR A 57 -8.26 9.42 -14.73
N ASP A 58 -8.24 9.71 -16.02
CA ASP A 58 -7.42 10.77 -16.63
C ASP A 58 -8.00 12.17 -16.30
N VAL A 59 -8.31 12.38 -15.03
CA VAL A 59 -8.84 13.67 -14.55
C VAL A 59 -7.67 14.59 -14.30
N LEU A 60 -7.60 15.68 -15.03
CA LEU A 60 -6.57 16.70 -14.86
C LEU A 60 -6.70 17.36 -13.48
N THR A 61 -5.58 17.73 -12.88
CA THR A 61 -5.56 18.41 -11.58
C THR A 61 -6.44 19.67 -11.58
N GLU A 62 -6.56 20.34 -12.71
CA GLU A 62 -7.39 21.51 -12.93
C GLU A 62 -8.88 21.21 -12.76
N ASP A 63 -9.32 20.01 -13.14
CA ASP A 63 -10.70 19.58 -13.02
C ASP A 63 -11.13 19.35 -11.56
N TYR A 64 -10.19 19.12 -10.65
CA TYR A 64 -10.48 19.00 -9.21
C TYR A 64 -10.80 20.35 -8.55
N LEU A 65 -10.31 21.43 -9.11
CA LEU A 65 -10.49 22.77 -8.58
C LEU A 65 -11.79 23.39 -9.08
N ASP A 66 -12.46 22.79 -10.06
CA ASP A 66 -13.76 23.26 -10.53
C ASP A 66 -14.84 22.85 -9.53
N THR A 67 -15.41 23.84 -8.83
CA THR A 67 -16.51 23.67 -7.87
C THR A 67 -17.80 23.11 -8.48
N LYS A 68 -17.89 23.05 -9.81
CA LYS A 68 -19.02 22.46 -10.54
C LYS A 68 -18.92 20.95 -10.68
N VAL A 69 -17.73 20.38 -10.43
CA VAL A 69 -17.53 18.93 -10.48
C VAL A 69 -18.18 18.29 -9.25
N PRO A 70 -18.98 17.23 -9.41
CA PRO A 70 -19.61 16.56 -8.28
C PRO A 70 -18.58 16.15 -7.20
N GLN A 71 -18.93 16.30 -5.93
CA GLN A 71 -18.04 16.03 -4.79
C GLN A 71 -17.40 14.63 -4.79
N VAL A 72 -17.93 13.70 -5.57
CA VAL A 72 -17.34 12.38 -5.78
C VAL A 72 -15.95 12.45 -6.39
N PHE A 73 -15.69 13.43 -7.24
CA PHE A 73 -14.41 13.58 -7.94
C PHE A 73 -13.26 14.07 -7.04
N TRP A 74 -13.53 14.84 -5.99
CA TRP A 74 -12.45 15.25 -5.08
C TRP A 74 -11.80 14.06 -4.34
N ARG A 75 -12.46 12.90 -4.31
CA ARG A 75 -11.86 11.65 -3.80
C ARG A 75 -10.84 11.05 -4.76
N PHE A 76 -10.99 11.28 -6.05
CA PHE A 76 -10.05 10.79 -7.04
C PHE A 76 -8.76 11.62 -7.11
N GLY A 77 -8.83 12.88 -6.69
CA GLY A 77 -7.67 13.75 -6.56
C GLY A 77 -6.87 13.58 -5.28
N LYS A 78 -7.18 12.58 -4.46
CA LYS A 78 -6.36 12.30 -3.28
C LYS A 78 -5.04 11.71 -3.70
N ARG A 79 -4.00 12.24 -3.10
CA ARG A 79 -2.66 11.68 -3.19
C ARG A 79 -2.61 10.43 -2.31
N TYR A 80 -2.24 9.30 -2.89
CA TYR A 80 -2.17 8.00 -2.22
C TYR A 80 -0.74 7.52 -1.98
N ALA A 81 0.24 8.27 -2.47
CA ALA A 81 1.64 8.06 -2.20
C ALA A 81 2.33 9.40 -1.90
N TRP A 82 3.36 9.33 -1.08
CA TRP A 82 4.26 10.45 -0.79
C TRP A 82 5.68 9.94 -0.85
N LEU A 83 6.46 10.49 -1.75
CA LEU A 83 7.86 10.17 -1.94
C LEU A 83 8.67 11.45 -1.74
N SER A 84 9.40 11.53 -0.65
CA SER A 84 10.25 12.66 -0.34
C SER A 84 11.58 12.20 0.27
N ASN A 85 12.53 13.11 0.40
CA ASN A 85 13.80 12.82 1.07
C ASN A 85 13.63 12.54 2.57
N THR A 86 12.54 13.01 3.18
CA THR A 86 12.27 12.85 4.60
C THR A 86 11.46 11.61 4.91
N PHE A 87 10.49 11.28 4.07
CA PHE A 87 9.65 10.10 4.26
C PHE A 87 9.09 9.53 2.96
N THR A 88 8.74 8.26 3.01
CA THR A 88 7.97 7.56 2.00
C THR A 88 6.70 7.02 2.65
N LEU A 89 5.57 7.18 1.98
CA LEU A 89 4.31 6.52 2.33
C LEU A 89 3.67 5.99 1.06
N LEU A 90 3.44 4.69 1.01
CA LEU A 90 2.74 4.00 -0.07
C LEU A 90 1.49 3.35 0.53
N THR A 91 0.32 3.72 0.03
CA THR A 91 -0.93 3.07 0.40
C THR A 91 -1.37 2.08 -0.68
N PRO A 92 -2.26 1.12 -0.40
CA PRO A 92 -2.72 0.15 -1.41
C PRO A 92 -3.31 0.82 -2.64
N GLU A 93 -3.93 1.98 -2.46
CA GLU A 93 -4.60 2.72 -3.53
C GLU A 93 -3.65 3.24 -4.60
N CYS A 94 -2.37 3.44 -4.29
CA CYS A 94 -1.40 3.82 -5.33
C CYS A 94 -0.91 2.64 -6.17
N ILE A 95 -1.45 1.43 -5.95
CA ILE A 95 -1.13 0.19 -6.68
C ILE A 95 0.36 0.00 -6.92
N TRP A 96 1.14 0.13 -5.84
CA TRP A 96 2.61 0.02 -5.89
C TRP A 96 3.11 -1.43 -6.02
N TYR A 97 2.21 -2.39 -5.94
CA TYR A 97 2.43 -3.81 -6.24
C TYR A 97 1.27 -4.34 -7.10
N PRO A 98 1.47 -5.43 -7.87
CA PRO A 98 0.42 -5.97 -8.73
C PRO A 98 -0.80 -6.44 -7.94
N VAL A 99 -1.99 -5.97 -8.31
CA VAL A 99 -3.26 -6.40 -7.73
C VAL A 99 -4.22 -6.89 -8.80
N THR A 100 -5.11 -7.80 -8.45
CA THR A 100 -6.07 -8.40 -9.38
C THR A 100 -7.37 -7.61 -9.52
N ILE A 101 -7.63 -6.71 -8.59
CA ILE A 101 -8.83 -5.86 -8.57
C ILE A 101 -8.38 -4.41 -8.44
N ALA A 102 -8.95 -3.53 -9.27
CA ALA A 102 -8.71 -2.10 -9.13
C ALA A 102 -9.20 -1.63 -7.75
N PRO A 103 -8.37 -0.97 -6.95
CA PRO A 103 -8.71 -0.56 -5.58
C PRO A 103 -9.79 0.51 -5.52
N VAL A 104 -10.08 1.15 -6.65
CA VAL A 104 -11.17 2.13 -6.79
C VAL A 104 -12.04 1.77 -8.01
N ASN A 105 -13.34 1.82 -7.85
CA ASN A 105 -14.28 1.71 -8.95
C ASN A 105 -14.89 3.08 -9.25
N PRO A 106 -14.53 3.73 -10.38
CA PRO A 106 -15.08 5.05 -10.74
C PRO A 106 -16.60 5.09 -10.87
N GLY A 107 -17.19 3.99 -11.37
CA GLY A 107 -18.66 3.87 -11.53
C GLY A 107 -19.42 3.61 -10.23
N ALA A 108 -18.74 3.14 -9.18
CA ALA A 108 -19.32 2.85 -7.88
C ALA A 108 -18.28 3.06 -6.76
N PRO A 109 -17.88 4.31 -6.49
CA PRO A 109 -16.77 4.62 -5.59
C PRO A 109 -17.01 4.21 -4.13
N TYR A 110 -18.25 3.94 -3.77
CA TYR A 110 -18.64 3.45 -2.45
C TYR A 110 -18.69 1.92 -2.34
N ASN A 111 -18.67 1.22 -3.49
CA ASN A 111 -18.77 -0.23 -3.56
C ASN A 111 -17.44 -0.82 -4.07
N VAL A 112 -16.38 -0.59 -3.32
CA VAL A 112 -15.06 -1.14 -3.63
C VAL A 112 -15.05 -2.62 -3.26
N ARG A 113 -14.88 -3.48 -4.26
CA ARG A 113 -14.59 -4.91 -4.01
C ARG A 113 -13.23 -5.01 -3.34
N LYS A 114 -13.19 -5.69 -2.20
CA LYS A 114 -11.94 -6.00 -1.49
C LYS A 114 -11.59 -7.46 -1.75
N ASN A 115 -10.39 -7.68 -2.23
CA ASN A 115 -9.82 -9.01 -2.33
C ASN A 115 -8.91 -9.22 -1.13
N PHE A 116 -9.29 -10.10 -0.22
CA PHE A 116 -8.44 -10.43 0.92
C PHE A 116 -7.38 -11.43 0.47
N THR A 117 -6.13 -11.09 0.66
CA THR A 117 -4.96 -11.83 0.17
C THR A 117 -3.95 -12.00 1.30
N ASP A 118 -3.30 -13.15 1.35
CA ASP A 118 -2.16 -13.36 2.22
C ASP A 118 -0.93 -12.70 1.63
N TYR A 119 -0.27 -11.86 2.41
CA TYR A 119 0.91 -11.11 2.00
C TYR A 119 2.14 -11.51 2.80
N THR A 120 3.25 -11.61 2.12
CA THR A 120 4.59 -11.52 2.68
C THR A 120 5.32 -10.42 1.94
N LEU A 121 5.71 -9.37 2.66
CA LEU A 121 6.46 -8.24 2.11
C LEU A 121 7.89 -8.28 2.62
N THR A 122 8.86 -8.40 1.71
CA THR A 122 10.27 -8.22 2.05
C THR A 122 10.76 -6.92 1.44
N VAL A 123 11.28 -6.04 2.29
CA VAL A 123 11.85 -4.74 1.91
C VAL A 123 13.36 -4.79 2.10
N HIS A 124 14.10 -4.53 1.04
CA HIS A 124 15.54 -4.30 1.10
C HIS A 124 15.77 -2.80 1.17
N TYR A 125 16.31 -2.32 2.29
CA TYR A 125 16.54 -0.90 2.54
C TYR A 125 17.89 -0.69 3.22
N GLU A 126 18.74 0.08 2.57
CA GLU A 126 20.12 0.35 3.03
C GLU A 126 20.25 1.71 3.76
N GLY A 127 19.19 2.17 4.39
CA GLY A 127 19.18 3.42 5.17
C GLY A 127 19.02 3.16 6.66
N ASP A 128 19.05 4.24 7.42
CA ASP A 128 18.90 4.27 8.88
C ASP A 128 17.46 4.58 9.35
N LYS A 129 16.55 4.85 8.40
CA LYS A 129 15.15 5.16 8.73
C LYS A 129 14.36 3.92 9.11
N THR A 130 13.35 4.11 9.91
CA THR A 130 12.41 3.06 10.29
C THR A 130 11.52 2.68 9.12
N VAL A 131 11.43 1.39 8.85
CA VAL A 131 10.55 0.79 7.83
C VAL A 131 9.38 0.13 8.53
N LEU A 132 8.15 0.48 8.17
CA LEU A 132 6.93 -0.06 8.76
C LEU A 132 5.97 -0.54 7.68
N SER A 133 5.32 -1.67 7.97
CA SER A 133 4.20 -2.22 7.20
C SER A 133 3.30 -3.02 8.12
N GLN A 134 2.22 -3.60 7.60
CA GLN A 134 1.34 -4.47 8.36
C GLN A 134 2.03 -5.81 8.66
N GLY A 135 1.68 -6.37 9.82
CA GLY A 135 2.14 -7.69 10.25
C GLY A 135 3.34 -7.67 11.20
N LYS A 136 3.84 -8.86 11.49
CA LYS A 136 5.04 -9.02 12.32
C LYS A 136 6.28 -8.86 11.47
N SER A 137 7.22 -8.04 11.91
CA SER A 137 8.48 -7.83 11.22
C SER A 137 9.58 -8.78 11.71
N LYS A 138 10.42 -9.22 10.79
CA LYS A 138 11.68 -9.91 11.03
C LYS A 138 12.78 -9.21 10.25
N ILE A 139 13.84 -8.81 10.95
CA ILE A 139 15.00 -8.15 10.35
C ILE A 139 16.08 -9.19 10.11
N ASP A 140 16.64 -9.19 8.90
CA ASP A 140 17.75 -10.05 8.49
C ASP A 140 18.73 -9.26 7.59
N GLY A 141 19.75 -8.66 8.21
CA GLY A 141 20.65 -7.73 7.54
C GLY A 141 19.89 -6.51 6.99
N PRO A 142 20.03 -6.19 5.69
CA PRO A 142 19.31 -5.08 5.05
C PRO A 142 17.86 -5.43 4.70
N ALA A 143 17.45 -6.69 4.87
CA ALA A 143 16.12 -7.16 4.57
C ALA A 143 15.20 -7.10 5.79
N ILE A 144 14.00 -6.54 5.62
CA ILE A 144 12.95 -6.53 6.63
C ILE A 144 11.74 -7.22 6.02
N THR A 145 11.33 -8.35 6.61
CA THR A 145 10.20 -9.14 6.14
C THR A 145 9.01 -8.96 7.08
N PHE A 146 7.87 -8.61 6.51
CA PHE A 146 6.58 -8.47 7.19
C PHE A 146 5.68 -9.64 6.81
N THR A 147 5.11 -10.32 7.82
CA THR A 147 4.17 -11.42 7.63
C THR A 147 2.91 -11.18 8.44
N ASN A 148 1.77 -11.46 7.84
CA ASN A 148 0.47 -11.28 8.46
C ASN A 148 -0.12 -12.63 8.87
N ALA A 149 -0.83 -12.66 10.00
CA ALA A 149 -1.50 -13.87 10.48
C ALA A 149 -2.85 -14.12 9.76
N THR A 150 -3.37 -13.11 9.07
CA THR A 150 -4.66 -13.15 8.38
C THR A 150 -4.54 -12.42 7.05
N ALA A 151 -5.36 -12.81 6.08
CA ALA A 151 -5.45 -12.13 4.82
C ALA A 151 -5.89 -10.65 4.99
N LEU A 152 -5.31 -9.76 4.20
CA LEU A 152 -5.54 -8.32 4.24
C LEU A 152 -6.13 -7.83 2.91
N PRO A 153 -6.89 -6.73 2.93
CA PRO A 153 -7.40 -6.12 1.69
C PRO A 153 -6.33 -5.36 0.91
N GLY A 154 -5.16 -5.18 1.49
CA GLY A 154 -4.00 -4.50 0.92
C GLY A 154 -2.96 -4.18 1.97
N ILE A 155 -1.76 -3.83 1.52
CA ILE A 155 -0.63 -3.47 2.38
C ILE A 155 -0.12 -2.07 2.07
N SER A 156 0.31 -1.37 3.12
CA SER A 156 0.99 -0.08 3.04
C SER A 156 2.46 -0.25 3.39
N LEU A 157 3.30 0.66 2.91
CA LEU A 157 4.69 0.76 3.29
C LEU A 157 5.00 2.20 3.70
N THR A 158 5.66 2.38 4.82
CA THR A 158 6.18 3.69 5.20
C THR A 158 7.63 3.60 5.67
N ILE A 159 8.43 4.58 5.26
CA ILE A 159 9.85 4.69 5.60
C ILE A 159 10.13 6.12 6.04
N ALA A 160 10.50 6.31 7.29
CA ALA A 160 10.81 7.63 7.81
C ALA A 160 11.65 7.57 9.10
N ASP A 161 12.12 8.73 9.53
CA ASP A 161 12.72 8.91 10.84
C ASP A 161 11.61 9.21 11.86
N TYR A 162 11.20 8.16 12.58
CA TYR A 162 10.12 8.21 13.53
C TYR A 162 10.62 8.21 14.98
N ASP A 163 9.97 9.03 15.81
CA ASP A 163 9.90 8.79 17.24
C ASP A 163 8.75 7.80 17.53
N LYS A 164 8.87 7.04 18.61
CA LYS A 164 7.91 6.03 18.99
C LYS A 164 7.48 6.18 20.44
N LYS A 165 6.17 6.10 20.68
CA LYS A 165 5.62 5.80 22.01
C LYS A 165 4.97 4.43 22.00
N ALA A 166 5.14 3.69 23.08
CA ALA A 166 4.58 2.35 23.23
C ALA A 166 3.82 2.26 24.54
N LEU A 167 2.71 1.54 24.51
CA LEU A 167 1.88 1.21 25.66
C LEU A 167 1.54 -0.27 25.60
N ARG A 168 1.75 -0.99 26.68
CA ARG A 168 1.33 -2.39 26.81
C ARG A 168 0.03 -2.48 27.60
N VAL A 169 -0.97 -3.12 27.02
CA VAL A 169 -2.24 -3.44 27.68
C VAL A 169 -2.45 -4.93 27.59
N ASP A 170 -2.48 -5.60 28.72
CA ASP A 170 -2.51 -7.07 28.83
C ASP A 170 -1.35 -7.71 28.02
N SER A 171 -1.68 -8.48 26.96
CA SER A 171 -0.71 -9.13 26.08
C SER A 171 -0.45 -8.38 24.78
N THR A 172 -1.05 -7.19 24.60
CA THR A 172 -0.99 -6.42 23.35
C THR A 172 -0.13 -5.18 23.53
N ASP A 173 0.80 -4.98 22.62
CA ASP A 173 1.60 -3.77 22.54
C ASP A 173 0.96 -2.80 21.53
N TYR A 174 0.67 -1.59 21.97
CA TYR A 174 0.18 -0.48 21.18
C TYR A 174 1.30 0.48 20.92
N GLU A 175 1.54 0.83 19.67
CA GLU A 175 2.63 1.70 19.28
C GLU A 175 2.12 2.85 18.42
N ILE A 176 2.56 4.05 18.74
CA ILE A 176 2.40 5.24 17.91
C ILE A 176 3.76 5.64 17.36
N TYR A 177 3.84 5.81 16.06
CA TYR A 177 4.99 6.35 15.36
C TYR A 177 4.65 7.73 14.82
N TYR A 178 5.49 8.71 15.07
CA TYR A 178 5.30 10.09 14.66
C TYR A 178 6.63 10.74 14.25
N PHE A 179 6.57 11.74 13.36
CA PHE A 179 7.76 12.48 12.97
C PHE A 179 8.30 13.30 14.14
N LYS A 180 9.62 13.40 14.25
CA LYS A 180 10.29 14.25 15.25
C LYS A 180 9.75 15.67 15.21
N GLY A 181 9.35 16.19 16.36
CA GLY A 181 8.74 17.52 16.48
C GLY A 181 7.26 17.60 16.05
N HIS A 182 6.63 16.49 15.68
CA HIS A 182 5.23 16.39 15.29
C HIS A 182 4.43 15.50 16.25
N ASP A 183 4.63 15.70 17.53
CA ASP A 183 4.04 14.90 18.58
C ASP A 183 2.60 15.33 18.99
N TYR A 184 1.90 16.04 18.10
CA TYR A 184 0.57 16.61 18.37
C TYR A 184 -0.42 15.62 18.98
N PHE A 185 -0.35 14.37 18.56
CA PHE A 185 -1.24 13.31 19.02
C PHE A 185 -0.63 12.47 20.15
N SER A 186 0.67 12.56 20.37
CA SER A 186 1.36 11.74 21.37
C SER A 186 0.89 12.03 22.80
N LYS A 187 0.46 13.28 23.06
CA LYS A 187 -0.14 13.69 24.34
C LYS A 187 -1.50 13.05 24.61
N TYR A 188 -2.20 12.56 23.59
CA TYR A 188 -3.47 11.85 23.73
C TYR A 188 -3.29 10.36 23.92
N PHE A 189 -2.08 9.84 23.72
CA PHE A 189 -1.78 8.43 23.87
C PHE A 189 -1.71 7.99 25.34
N GLU A 190 -1.22 8.86 26.22
CA GLU A 190 -1.13 8.60 27.66
C GLU A 190 -2.51 8.47 28.33
N PRO A 191 -3.48 9.37 28.09
CA PRO A 191 -4.85 9.17 28.58
C PRO A 191 -5.54 7.92 28.00
N LEU A 192 -5.14 7.45 26.81
CA LEU A 192 -5.64 6.19 26.27
C LEU A 192 -5.18 4.99 27.09
N SER A 193 -4.09 5.09 27.85
CA SER A 193 -3.67 4.04 28.77
C SER A 193 -4.75 3.65 29.80
N ASP A 194 -5.58 4.60 30.19
CA ASP A 194 -6.66 4.38 31.15
C ASP A 194 -7.96 3.92 30.49
N THR A 195 -8.16 4.28 29.23
CA THR A 195 -9.39 4.02 28.47
C THR A 195 -9.30 2.74 27.60
N LEU A 196 -8.14 2.46 26.99
CA LEU A 196 -7.95 1.28 26.16
C LEU A 196 -8.28 -0.04 26.86
N PRO A 197 -7.91 -0.28 28.14
CA PRO A 197 -8.29 -1.52 28.84
C PRO A 197 -9.81 -1.70 28.96
N GLY A 198 -10.57 -0.60 28.99
CA GLY A 198 -12.04 -0.63 29.03
C GLY A 198 -12.70 -0.89 27.67
N VAL A 199 -12.02 -0.54 26.58
CA VAL A 199 -12.54 -0.70 25.22
C VAL A 199 -12.22 -2.07 24.63
N ILE A 200 -11.13 -2.69 25.06
CA ILE A 200 -10.63 -3.99 24.55
C ILE A 200 -11.23 -5.19 25.27
N ARG A 201 -11.84 -5.00 26.43
CA ARG A 201 -12.56 -6.02 27.20
C ARG A 201 -14.00 -6.13 26.74
#